data_b90828c38f35322850ba726fbf37426c
#
_entry.id   b90828c38f35322850ba726fbf37426c
#
_cell.length_a   1.000
_cell.length_b   1.000
_cell.length_c   1.000
_cell.angle_alpha   90.00
_cell.angle_beta   90.00
_cell.angle_gamma   90.00
#
_symmetry.space_group_name_H-M   'P 1'
#
loop_
_entity.id
_entity.type
_entity.pdbx_description
1 polymer ?
#
loop_
_entity_poly.entity_id
_entity_poly.type
_entity_poly.pdbx_seq_one_letter_code
_entity_poly.pdbx_strand_id
1 'polypeptide(L)'
;MCTAATYKTKDFYFGRTLDYEFSYGDEITITPRNYEIKFRHQKTIKNHYAIIGMAYVTENYPLYYDAINEKGLCIAGLNFVGNAHYNELANNKDNITQFEFIPWILSQCTTVKEAKKLIENMNFLNEPFNENLPLAQLHWIISDSTESITVESVKEGIKIYNNPVGVLTNNPPFDKQMFELNNYIGLSPKSPENKFSKDLDLQQYSRGMGAIGLPGDLSSQSRFVRVAFVKMNSVSGDTEKESVNQFFHILNSVDQQRGCCQLDNGKFEITIYTSCCNATKGIYYYTTYDNHQISGIDMHKENLDSTELIRYELIKDEQIKIQN
;
A
#
# COMPACT_ATOMS: atom_id res chain seq x y z
N MET A 1 11.53 1.36 -2.68
CA MET A 1 10.49 2.40 -2.35
C MET A 1 9.09 1.83 -2.51
N CYS A 2 8.04 2.58 -2.26
CA CYS A 2 6.67 2.05 -2.31
C CYS A 2 5.66 3.18 -2.36
N THR A 3 4.47 2.90 -2.89
CA THR A 3 3.34 3.85 -2.88
C THR A 3 2.05 3.07 -2.64
N ALA A 4 1.27 3.43 -1.63
CA ALA A 4 -0.05 2.87 -1.38
C ALA A 4 -1.14 3.92 -1.59
N ALA A 5 -2.30 3.50 -2.06
CA ALA A 5 -3.44 4.36 -2.29
C ALA A 5 -4.77 3.66 -1.99
N THR A 6 -5.77 4.48 -1.71
CA THR A 6 -7.18 4.07 -1.68
C THR A 6 -7.92 4.69 -2.87
N TYR A 7 -9.01 4.07 -3.29
CA TYR A 7 -9.92 4.65 -4.28
C TYR A 7 -11.36 4.19 -3.99
N LYS A 8 -12.30 5.08 -4.07
CA LYS A 8 -13.70 4.75 -3.79
C LYS A 8 -14.57 5.17 -4.97
N THR A 9 -15.28 4.19 -5.51
CA THR A 9 -16.36 4.36 -6.47
C THR A 9 -17.63 3.78 -5.86
N LYS A 10 -18.31 2.86 -6.52
CA LYS A 10 -19.37 2.04 -5.92
C LYS A 10 -18.80 1.11 -4.84
N ASP A 11 -17.66 0.47 -5.13
CA ASP A 11 -16.89 -0.35 -4.20
C ASP A 11 -15.69 0.43 -3.63
N PHE A 12 -15.04 -0.11 -2.61
CA PHE A 12 -13.83 0.44 -2.03
C PHE A 12 -12.61 -0.36 -2.50
N TYR A 13 -11.60 0.35 -2.98
CA TYR A 13 -10.36 -0.21 -3.51
C TYR A 13 -9.16 0.27 -2.71
N PHE A 14 -8.19 -0.64 -2.54
CA PHE A 14 -6.95 -0.41 -1.84
C PHE A 14 -5.83 -1.16 -2.54
N GLY A 15 -4.63 -0.62 -2.58
CA GLY A 15 -3.47 -1.33 -3.13
C GLY A 15 -2.21 -0.50 -3.08
N ARG A 16 -1.15 -1.09 -3.64
CA ARG A 16 0.18 -0.47 -3.61
C ARG A 16 1.03 -0.84 -4.81
N THR A 17 2.12 -0.08 -5.01
CA THR A 17 3.32 -0.55 -5.73
C THR A 17 4.35 -1.09 -4.72
N LEU A 18 5.00 -2.20 -5.00
CA LEU A 18 6.23 -2.63 -4.31
C LEU A 18 7.41 -2.29 -5.20
N ASP A 19 8.18 -1.27 -4.81
CA ASP A 19 9.34 -0.81 -5.57
C ASP A 19 10.60 -1.27 -4.85
N TYR A 20 11.37 -2.17 -5.48
CA TYR A 20 12.58 -2.76 -4.93
C TYR A 20 13.50 -3.31 -6.03
N GLU A 21 14.72 -3.72 -5.69
CA GLU A 21 15.67 -4.23 -6.68
C GLU A 21 15.57 -5.73 -6.96
N PHE A 22 14.79 -6.47 -6.17
CA PHE A 22 14.51 -7.91 -6.36
C PHE A 22 13.24 -8.33 -5.63
N SER A 23 12.64 -9.45 -6.07
CA SER A 23 11.55 -10.14 -5.38
C SER A 23 12.11 -11.19 -4.43
N TYR A 24 11.56 -11.28 -3.22
CA TYR A 24 11.87 -12.35 -2.26
C TYR A 24 11.20 -13.69 -2.61
N GLY A 25 10.39 -13.73 -3.65
CA GLY A 25 9.50 -14.86 -3.96
C GLY A 25 8.06 -14.53 -3.54
N ASP A 26 7.63 -13.32 -3.92
CA ASP A 26 6.32 -12.80 -3.59
C ASP A 26 5.23 -13.63 -4.25
N GLU A 27 4.17 -13.90 -3.50
CA GLU A 27 3.02 -14.68 -3.94
C GLU A 27 1.73 -14.15 -3.29
N ILE A 28 0.58 -14.46 -3.87
CA ILE A 28 -0.69 -14.15 -3.23
C ILE A 28 -1.02 -15.27 -2.26
N THR A 29 -1.24 -14.89 -1.00
CA THR A 29 -1.53 -15.82 0.08
C THR A 29 -2.88 -15.49 0.72
N ILE A 30 -3.72 -16.52 0.88
CA ILE A 30 -4.90 -16.46 1.72
C ILE A 30 -4.58 -17.17 3.04
N THR A 31 -4.79 -16.47 4.16
CA THR A 31 -4.79 -17.04 5.51
C THR A 31 -6.25 -17.29 5.89
N PRO A 32 -6.74 -18.55 5.84
CA PRO A 32 -8.13 -18.91 6.16
C PRO A 32 -8.43 -18.73 7.66
N ARG A 33 -9.73 -18.67 8.02
CA ARG A 33 -10.22 -18.38 9.37
C ARG A 33 -9.70 -19.31 10.47
N ASN A 34 -9.41 -20.58 10.14
CA ASN A 34 -8.97 -21.59 11.10
C ASN A 34 -7.46 -21.88 11.01
N TYR A 35 -6.73 -21.11 10.20
CA TYR A 35 -5.26 -21.14 10.21
C TYR A 35 -4.74 -20.59 11.54
N GLU A 36 -3.85 -21.30 12.23
CA GLU A 36 -3.28 -20.85 13.50
C GLU A 36 -2.20 -19.79 13.27
N ILE A 37 -2.54 -18.50 13.51
CA ILE A 37 -1.57 -17.40 13.46
C ILE A 37 -0.80 -17.40 14.80
N LYS A 38 0.50 -17.69 14.73
CA LYS A 38 1.39 -17.67 15.89
C LYS A 38 2.10 -16.33 15.98
N PHE A 39 2.07 -15.72 17.16
CA PHE A 39 2.79 -14.50 17.49
C PHE A 39 3.88 -14.80 18.49
N ARG A 40 5.00 -14.07 18.43
CA ARG A 40 6.15 -14.31 19.31
C ARG A 40 5.86 -14.04 20.77
N HIS A 41 5.17 -12.93 21.04
CA HIS A 41 4.92 -12.45 22.40
C HIS A 41 3.42 -12.34 22.72
N GLN A 42 2.57 -12.84 21.85
CA GLN A 42 1.13 -12.87 22.04
C GLN A 42 0.60 -14.30 21.90
N LYS A 43 -0.64 -14.51 22.37
CA LYS A 43 -1.31 -15.80 22.21
C LYS A 43 -1.58 -16.10 20.73
N THR A 44 -1.44 -17.37 20.36
CA THR A 44 -1.87 -17.85 19.05
C THR A 44 -3.36 -17.57 18.83
N ILE A 45 -3.70 -17.01 17.68
CA ILE A 45 -5.08 -16.80 17.25
C ILE A 45 -5.48 -17.97 16.35
N LYS A 46 -6.49 -18.74 16.75
CA LYS A 46 -6.94 -19.97 16.07
C LYS A 46 -8.21 -19.80 15.25
N ASN A 47 -8.94 -18.72 15.49
CA ASN A 47 -10.14 -18.36 14.75
C ASN A 47 -10.17 -16.86 14.57
N HIS A 48 -10.18 -16.42 13.34
CA HIS A 48 -10.02 -15.01 12.97
C HIS A 48 -10.68 -14.73 11.62
N TYR A 49 -10.67 -13.49 11.17
CA TYR A 49 -11.13 -13.15 9.82
C TYR A 49 -10.13 -13.68 8.79
N ALA A 50 -10.63 -14.23 7.68
CA ALA A 50 -9.78 -14.63 6.57
C ALA A 50 -9.09 -13.41 5.95
N ILE A 51 -7.82 -13.57 5.57
CA ILE A 51 -6.94 -12.51 5.06
C ILE A 51 -6.46 -12.93 3.67
N ILE A 52 -6.43 -12.02 2.71
CA ILE A 52 -5.77 -12.19 1.41
C ILE A 52 -4.80 -11.04 1.17
N GLY A 53 -3.61 -11.33 0.68
CA GLY A 53 -2.63 -10.31 0.38
C GLY A 53 -1.41 -10.83 -0.35
N MET A 54 -0.52 -9.92 -0.72
CA MET A 54 0.80 -10.25 -1.22
C MET A 54 1.74 -10.52 -0.05
N ALA A 55 2.40 -11.67 -0.07
CA ALA A 55 3.29 -12.10 1.01
C ALA A 55 4.52 -12.83 0.48
N TYR A 56 5.58 -12.82 1.26
CA TYR A 56 6.63 -13.82 1.21
C TYR A 56 6.35 -14.87 2.29
N VAL A 57 6.09 -16.12 1.89
CA VAL A 57 5.79 -17.20 2.85
C VAL A 57 7.06 -17.97 3.16
N THR A 58 7.47 -17.94 4.41
CA THR A 58 8.62 -18.70 4.92
C THR A 58 8.28 -19.28 6.29
N GLU A 59 8.78 -20.47 6.60
CA GLU A 59 8.51 -21.18 7.86
C GLU A 59 7.00 -21.34 8.16
N ASN A 60 6.18 -21.50 7.11
CA ASN A 60 4.72 -21.50 7.19
C ASN A 60 4.12 -20.20 7.79
N TYR A 61 4.83 -19.06 7.69
CA TYR A 61 4.36 -17.76 8.13
C TYR A 61 4.26 -16.81 6.95
N PRO A 62 3.10 -16.19 6.72
CA PRO A 62 2.92 -15.20 5.65
C PRO A 62 3.42 -13.82 6.09
N LEU A 63 4.56 -13.40 5.56
CA LEU A 63 5.10 -12.05 5.74
C LEU A 63 4.41 -11.11 4.73
N TYR A 64 3.28 -10.55 5.10
CA TYR A 64 2.48 -9.70 4.24
C TYR A 64 3.13 -8.33 4.00
N TYR A 65 3.15 -7.89 2.74
CA TYR A 65 3.48 -6.51 2.35
C TYR A 65 2.24 -5.62 2.36
N ASP A 66 1.13 -6.14 1.84
CA ASP A 66 -0.21 -5.56 1.86
C ASP A 66 -1.25 -6.68 1.89
N ALA A 67 -2.36 -6.42 2.54
CA ALA A 67 -3.44 -7.38 2.64
C ALA A 67 -4.78 -6.70 2.95
N ILE A 68 -5.85 -7.43 2.70
CA ILE A 68 -7.19 -7.12 3.15
C ILE A 68 -7.79 -8.31 3.90
N ASN A 69 -8.71 -8.07 4.82
CA ASN A 69 -9.50 -9.15 5.38
C ASN A 69 -10.89 -9.24 4.72
N GLU A 70 -11.59 -10.33 4.98
CA GLU A 70 -12.94 -10.61 4.45
C GLU A 70 -14.01 -9.59 4.87
N LYS A 71 -13.70 -8.68 5.78
CA LYS A 71 -14.57 -7.59 6.25
C LYS A 71 -14.28 -6.25 5.59
N GLY A 72 -13.24 -6.19 4.76
CA GLY A 72 -12.88 -5.01 3.99
C GLY A 72 -11.93 -4.04 4.68
N LEU A 73 -11.33 -4.43 5.81
CA LEU A 73 -10.20 -3.69 6.39
C LEU A 73 -8.94 -3.99 5.60
N CYS A 74 -8.18 -2.95 5.27
CA CYS A 74 -6.99 -2.99 4.42
C CYS A 74 -5.78 -2.45 5.15
N ILE A 75 -4.59 -3.00 4.89
CA ILE A 75 -3.33 -2.52 5.46
C ILE A 75 -2.17 -2.77 4.48
N ALA A 76 -1.24 -1.84 4.40
CA ALA A 76 0.04 -2.00 3.71
C ALA A 76 1.18 -1.43 4.55
N GLY A 77 2.31 -2.14 4.57
CA GLY A 77 3.57 -1.70 5.18
C GLY A 77 4.51 -1.16 4.11
N LEU A 78 5.08 0.01 4.33
CA LEU A 78 6.00 0.69 3.41
C LEU A 78 7.31 1.03 4.13
N ASN A 79 8.43 1.06 3.41
CA ASN A 79 9.72 1.41 3.98
C ASN A 79 9.72 2.82 4.56
N PHE A 80 10.25 2.93 5.80
CA PHE A 80 10.36 4.16 6.58
C PHE A 80 11.75 4.28 7.21
N VAL A 81 12.76 4.09 6.37
CA VAL A 81 14.17 3.95 6.77
C VAL A 81 14.69 5.18 7.49
N GLY A 82 15.36 4.96 8.63
CA GLY A 82 15.94 6.03 9.47
C GLY A 82 14.92 6.78 10.33
N ASN A 83 13.62 6.55 10.18
CA ASN A 83 12.58 7.16 11.00
C ASN A 83 11.87 6.14 11.90
N ALA A 84 11.71 4.88 11.43
CA ALA A 84 11.11 3.84 12.24
C ALA A 84 11.95 3.55 13.50
N HIS A 85 11.28 3.44 14.63
CA HIS A 85 11.89 3.08 15.91
C HIS A 85 11.07 1.98 16.58
N TYR A 86 11.77 0.94 17.03
CA TYR A 86 11.18 -0.21 17.71
C TYR A 86 11.86 -0.38 19.07
N ASN A 87 11.15 -0.97 20.01
CA ASN A 87 11.50 -0.97 21.41
C ASN A 87 11.84 -2.38 21.91
N GLU A 88 12.33 -2.46 23.13
CA GLU A 88 12.41 -3.68 23.93
C GLU A 88 11.02 -4.09 24.44
N LEU A 89 10.91 -5.29 25.00
CA LEU A 89 9.68 -5.79 25.63
C LEU A 89 9.16 -4.81 26.70
N ALA A 90 7.89 -4.48 26.62
CA ALA A 90 7.22 -3.63 27.58
C ALA A 90 6.15 -4.41 28.36
N ASN A 91 6.13 -4.27 29.69
CA ASN A 91 5.11 -4.87 30.55
C ASN A 91 3.75 -4.21 30.30
N ASN A 92 2.68 -5.02 30.32
CA ASN A 92 1.30 -4.58 30.14
C ASN A 92 1.02 -3.91 28.78
N LYS A 93 1.80 -4.28 27.75
CA LYS A 93 1.61 -3.87 26.36
C LYS A 93 1.44 -5.08 25.45
N ASP A 94 0.75 -4.87 24.34
CA ASP A 94 0.70 -5.84 23.25
C ASP A 94 2.01 -5.72 22.45
N ASN A 95 2.97 -6.55 22.82
CA ASN A 95 4.28 -6.60 22.20
C ASN A 95 4.19 -7.33 20.87
N ILE A 96 4.37 -6.63 19.74
CA ILE A 96 4.20 -7.13 18.37
C ILE A 96 5.43 -6.73 17.57
N THR A 97 5.99 -7.65 16.79
CA THR A 97 7.04 -7.34 15.83
C THR A 97 6.45 -6.67 14.59
N GLN A 98 7.28 -5.94 13.82
CA GLN A 98 6.81 -5.22 12.63
C GLN A 98 6.22 -6.16 11.56
N PHE A 99 6.71 -7.40 11.44
CA PHE A 99 6.19 -8.38 10.47
C PHE A 99 4.88 -9.05 10.93
N GLU A 100 4.57 -9.00 12.21
CA GLU A 100 3.32 -9.51 12.79
C GLU A 100 2.17 -8.49 12.71
N PHE A 101 2.47 -7.22 12.43
CA PHE A 101 1.48 -6.14 12.56
C PHE A 101 0.28 -6.31 11.60
N ILE A 102 0.53 -6.65 10.33
CA ILE A 102 -0.55 -6.86 9.35
C ILE A 102 -1.49 -7.99 9.79
N PRO A 103 -1.00 -9.23 10.05
CA PRO A 103 -1.88 -10.28 10.52
C PRO A 103 -2.48 -10.01 11.90
N TRP A 104 -1.80 -9.28 12.81
CA TRP A 104 -2.34 -8.91 14.11
C TRP A 104 -3.58 -8.03 14.00
N ILE A 105 -3.55 -7.01 13.14
CA ILE A 105 -4.67 -6.10 12.92
C ILE A 105 -5.79 -6.80 12.14
N LEU A 106 -5.48 -7.41 10.99
CA LEU A 106 -6.50 -7.95 10.09
C LEU A 106 -7.23 -9.17 10.63
N SER A 107 -6.60 -9.93 11.53
CA SER A 107 -7.23 -11.08 12.16
C SER A 107 -8.34 -10.70 13.17
N GLN A 108 -8.30 -9.49 13.73
CA GLN A 108 -9.13 -9.11 14.88
C GLN A 108 -10.04 -7.91 14.61
N CYS A 109 -9.67 -7.03 13.68
CA CYS A 109 -10.38 -5.77 13.43
C CYS A 109 -11.17 -5.82 12.12
N THR A 110 -12.32 -5.15 12.09
CA THR A 110 -13.17 -4.98 10.91
C THR A 110 -13.16 -3.55 10.38
N THR A 111 -12.75 -2.60 11.22
CA THR A 111 -12.77 -1.17 10.93
C THR A 111 -11.48 -0.50 11.38
N VAL A 112 -11.16 0.65 10.76
CA VAL A 112 -10.06 1.52 11.20
C VAL A 112 -10.23 1.96 12.65
N LYS A 113 -11.47 2.19 13.09
CA LYS A 113 -11.78 2.57 14.48
C LYS A 113 -11.37 1.48 15.49
N GLU A 114 -11.62 0.20 15.16
CA GLU A 114 -11.19 -0.93 15.99
C GLU A 114 -9.67 -1.06 15.98
N ALA A 115 -9.03 -0.91 14.80
CA ALA A 115 -7.58 -0.92 14.67
C ALA A 115 -6.92 0.18 15.52
N LYS A 116 -7.45 1.42 15.51
CA LYS A 116 -6.95 2.50 16.39
C LYS A 116 -6.92 2.08 17.85
N LYS A 117 -8.01 1.50 18.37
CA LYS A 117 -8.09 1.04 19.77
C LYS A 117 -7.07 -0.05 20.09
N LEU A 118 -6.89 -0.99 19.16
CA LEU A 118 -5.93 -2.07 19.36
C LEU A 118 -4.49 -1.52 19.40
N ILE A 119 -4.17 -0.56 18.53
CA ILE A 119 -2.84 0.08 18.43
C ILE A 119 -2.49 0.90 19.67
N GLU A 120 -3.45 1.49 20.38
CA GLU A 120 -3.20 2.31 21.59
C GLU A 120 -2.43 1.55 22.69
N ASN A 121 -2.62 0.23 22.76
CA ASN A 121 -1.91 -0.60 23.75
C ASN A 121 -0.66 -1.29 23.19
N MET A 122 -0.33 -1.11 21.92
CA MET A 122 0.78 -1.83 21.29
C MET A 122 2.15 -1.28 21.66
N ASN A 123 3.14 -2.14 21.48
CA ASN A 123 4.56 -1.84 21.52
C ASN A 123 5.24 -2.62 20.39
N PHE A 124 5.87 -1.90 19.46
CA PHE A 124 6.62 -2.53 18.37
C PHE A 124 8.00 -2.97 18.85
N LEU A 125 8.32 -4.26 18.62
CA LEU A 125 9.55 -4.87 19.07
C LEU A 125 10.67 -4.79 18.05
N ASN A 126 11.88 -4.58 18.56
CA ASN A 126 13.12 -4.57 17.78
C ASN A 126 13.64 -6.02 17.57
N GLU A 127 12.82 -6.85 16.94
CA GLU A 127 13.15 -8.25 16.64
C GLU A 127 12.99 -8.56 15.15
N PRO A 128 14.06 -9.03 14.44
CA PRO A 128 13.95 -9.50 13.07
C PRO A 128 13.19 -10.83 13.00
N PHE A 129 12.68 -11.19 11.82
CA PHE A 129 12.00 -12.48 11.66
C PHE A 129 12.97 -13.66 11.89
N ASN A 130 14.14 -13.60 11.24
CA ASN A 130 15.25 -14.54 11.46
C ASN A 130 16.57 -13.87 11.01
N GLU A 131 17.68 -14.61 11.06
CA GLU A 131 19.02 -14.11 10.70
C GLU A 131 19.14 -13.68 9.23
N ASN A 132 18.33 -14.27 8.33
CA ASN A 132 18.35 -14.00 6.89
C ASN A 132 17.40 -12.86 6.47
N LEU A 133 16.45 -12.51 7.33
CA LEU A 133 15.47 -11.45 7.11
C LEU A 133 15.64 -10.35 8.16
N PRO A 134 16.44 -9.33 7.84
CA PRO A 134 16.76 -8.26 8.77
C PRO A 134 15.52 -7.46 9.14
N LEU A 135 15.63 -6.70 10.22
CA LEU A 135 14.58 -5.84 10.73
C LEU A 135 14.14 -4.82 9.65
N ALA A 136 12.90 -4.93 9.22
CA ALA A 136 12.33 -3.99 8.27
C ALA A 136 11.85 -2.72 8.99
N GLN A 137 12.34 -1.56 8.57
CA GLN A 137 11.91 -0.25 9.07
C GLN A 137 10.68 0.19 8.29
N LEU A 138 9.49 0.08 8.90
CA LEU A 138 8.21 0.27 8.24
C LEU A 138 7.35 1.35 8.91
N HIS A 139 6.44 1.90 8.13
CA HIS A 139 5.23 2.55 8.56
C HIS A 139 4.05 2.01 7.75
N TRP A 140 2.82 2.26 8.20
CA TRP A 140 1.66 1.59 7.62
C TRP A 140 0.52 2.55 7.31
N ILE A 141 -0.21 2.24 6.25
CA ILE A 141 -1.54 2.78 5.98
C ILE A 141 -2.58 1.71 6.30
N ILE A 142 -3.60 2.07 7.08
CA ILE A 142 -4.74 1.22 7.39
C ILE A 142 -6.00 1.94 6.90
N SER A 143 -6.86 1.25 6.17
CA SER A 143 -8.02 1.87 5.55
C SER A 143 -9.23 0.94 5.54
N ASP A 144 -10.40 1.53 5.66
CA ASP A 144 -11.70 0.92 5.33
C ASP A 144 -12.49 1.84 4.39
N SER A 145 -13.72 1.49 4.08
CA SER A 145 -14.57 2.26 3.16
C SER A 145 -14.92 3.67 3.66
N THR A 146 -14.60 4.02 4.89
CA THR A 146 -15.00 5.26 5.57
C THR A 146 -13.83 6.18 5.91
N GLU A 147 -12.69 5.62 6.32
CA GLU A 147 -11.54 6.41 6.74
C GLU A 147 -10.21 5.70 6.44
N SER A 148 -9.13 6.47 6.46
CA SER A 148 -7.76 5.99 6.38
C SER A 148 -6.92 6.62 7.47
N ILE A 149 -5.94 5.86 7.98
CA ILE A 149 -4.93 6.34 8.93
C ILE A 149 -3.53 5.94 8.48
N THR A 150 -2.54 6.70 8.92
CA THR A 150 -1.13 6.35 8.85
C THR A 150 -0.61 6.06 10.25
N VAL A 151 0.11 4.95 10.42
CA VAL A 151 0.72 4.53 11.67
C VAL A 151 2.23 4.56 11.54
N GLU A 152 2.89 5.32 12.39
CA GLU A 152 4.35 5.46 12.44
C GLU A 152 4.86 5.18 13.85
N SER A 153 5.75 4.20 14.00
CA SER A 153 6.48 3.96 15.25
C SER A 153 7.79 4.75 15.19
N VAL A 154 7.88 5.80 15.98
CA VAL A 154 9.04 6.70 16.04
C VAL A 154 9.58 6.78 17.49
N LYS A 155 10.71 7.47 17.70
CA LYS A 155 11.36 7.56 19.04
C LYS A 155 10.42 8.10 20.13
N GLU A 156 9.50 8.97 19.77
CA GLU A 156 8.52 9.58 20.68
C GLU A 156 7.30 8.67 20.93
N GLY A 157 7.26 7.47 20.34
CA GLY A 157 6.18 6.50 20.45
C GLY A 157 5.40 6.29 19.16
N ILE A 158 4.30 5.55 19.25
CA ILE A 158 3.44 5.29 18.09
C ILE A 158 2.58 6.52 17.81
N LYS A 159 2.67 7.02 16.57
CA LYS A 159 1.84 8.12 16.07
C LYS A 159 0.78 7.57 15.12
N ILE A 160 -0.45 8.00 15.29
CA ILE A 160 -1.58 7.68 14.43
C ILE A 160 -2.09 8.98 13.83
N TYR A 161 -1.96 9.12 12.51
CA TYR A 161 -2.45 10.27 11.78
C TYR A 161 -3.73 9.94 11.03
N ASN A 162 -4.71 10.82 11.03
CA ASN A 162 -5.78 10.75 10.04
C ASN A 162 -5.18 11.01 8.66
N ASN A 163 -5.53 10.17 7.68
CA ASN A 163 -5.02 10.27 6.32
C ASN A 163 -6.17 10.59 5.34
N PRO A 164 -6.56 11.87 5.21
CA PRO A 164 -7.70 12.25 4.37
C PRO A 164 -7.43 12.07 2.87
N VAL A 165 -6.16 12.00 2.46
CA VAL A 165 -5.77 11.74 1.07
C VAL A 165 -5.85 10.26 0.72
N GLY A 166 -5.72 9.37 1.73
CA GLY A 166 -5.66 7.92 1.53
C GLY A 166 -4.49 7.50 0.63
N VAL A 167 -3.33 8.14 0.80
CA VAL A 167 -2.06 7.84 0.10
C VAL A 167 -0.96 7.77 1.13
N LEU A 168 -0.02 6.85 0.95
CA LEU A 168 1.22 6.77 1.71
C LEU A 168 2.36 6.39 0.76
N THR A 169 3.53 7.01 0.94
CA THR A 169 4.77 6.65 0.26
C THR A 169 5.84 6.23 1.28
N ASN A 170 7.02 6.79 1.26
CA ASN A 170 8.10 6.47 2.19
C ASN A 170 8.43 7.71 3.06
N ASN A 171 9.74 8.00 3.26
CA ASN A 171 10.18 9.25 3.90
C ASN A 171 9.74 10.49 3.11
N PRO A 172 9.54 11.64 3.77
CA PRO A 172 9.64 11.90 5.23
C PRO A 172 8.40 11.41 6.00
N PRO A 173 8.33 11.63 7.34
CA PRO A 173 7.12 11.38 8.14
C PRO A 173 5.86 11.99 7.54
N PHE A 174 4.73 11.34 7.78
CA PHE A 174 3.46 11.61 7.11
C PHE A 174 2.96 13.05 7.30
N ASP A 175 3.15 13.65 8.49
CA ASP A 175 2.79 15.03 8.76
C ASP A 175 3.50 16.03 7.83
N LYS A 176 4.76 15.73 7.49
CA LYS A 176 5.55 16.53 6.54
C LYS A 176 5.09 16.32 5.10
N GLN A 177 4.74 15.09 4.72
CA GLN A 177 4.15 14.81 3.41
C GLN A 177 2.84 15.58 3.22
N MET A 178 1.97 15.58 4.23
CA MET A 178 0.73 16.34 4.20
C MET A 178 0.96 17.84 4.14
N PHE A 179 1.94 18.36 4.89
CA PHE A 179 2.28 19.78 4.87
C PHE A 179 2.74 20.22 3.48
N GLU A 180 3.52 19.41 2.79
CA GLU A 180 4.05 19.70 1.44
C GLU A 180 2.96 19.90 0.39
N LEU A 181 1.78 19.28 0.54
CA LEU A 181 0.66 19.50 -0.38
C LEU A 181 0.24 20.97 -0.48
N ASN A 182 0.53 21.80 0.54
CA ASN A 182 0.25 23.23 0.50
C ASN A 182 1.00 23.95 -0.63
N ASN A 183 2.16 23.44 -1.05
CA ASN A 183 2.92 24.02 -2.15
C ASN A 183 2.25 23.79 -3.52
N TYR A 184 1.28 22.88 -3.58
CA TYR A 184 0.61 22.41 -4.80
C TYR A 184 -0.87 22.81 -4.89
N ILE A 185 -1.35 23.71 -4.04
CA ILE A 185 -2.76 24.18 -4.04
C ILE A 185 -3.18 24.84 -5.36
N GLY A 186 -2.21 25.25 -6.19
CA GLY A 186 -2.46 25.83 -7.51
C GLY A 186 -2.72 24.79 -8.61
N LEU A 187 -2.45 23.51 -8.37
CA LEU A 187 -2.69 22.46 -9.35
C LEU A 187 -4.19 22.25 -9.61
N SER A 188 -4.53 22.02 -10.87
CA SER A 188 -5.91 21.81 -11.30
C SER A 188 -5.98 20.90 -12.53
N PRO A 189 -7.02 20.05 -12.68
CA PRO A 189 -7.28 19.35 -13.92
C PRO A 189 -7.78 20.27 -15.03
N LYS A 190 -8.20 21.50 -14.68
CA LYS A 190 -8.68 22.50 -15.62
C LYS A 190 -7.52 23.29 -16.20
N SER A 191 -7.71 23.81 -17.40
CA SER A 191 -6.77 24.76 -18.00
C SER A 191 -6.63 26.04 -17.15
N PRO A 192 -5.40 26.58 -17.01
CA PRO A 192 -5.15 27.75 -16.18
C PRO A 192 -5.66 29.04 -16.86
N GLU A 193 -6.09 29.99 -16.06
CA GLU A 193 -6.26 31.39 -16.46
C GLU A 193 -4.94 32.15 -16.31
N ASN A 194 -4.74 33.19 -17.09
CA ASN A 194 -3.59 34.07 -16.92
C ASN A 194 -3.73 34.88 -15.61
N LYS A 195 -3.06 34.41 -14.55
CA LYS A 195 -2.94 35.11 -13.26
C LYS A 195 -1.56 35.73 -13.04
N PHE A 196 -0.66 35.59 -14.00
CA PHE A 196 0.72 36.08 -13.89
C PHE A 196 0.77 37.61 -13.92
N SER A 197 0.19 38.24 -14.93
CA SER A 197 0.02 39.68 -15.06
C SER A 197 -1.05 39.97 -16.08
N LYS A 198 -1.85 41.04 -15.84
CA LYS A 198 -2.79 41.58 -16.83
C LYS A 198 -2.11 42.39 -17.93
N ASP A 199 -0.85 42.75 -17.74
CA ASP A 199 -0.08 43.50 -18.72
C ASP A 199 0.63 42.58 -19.76
N LEU A 200 0.50 41.28 -19.59
CA LEU A 200 1.06 40.25 -20.49
C LEU A 200 -0.07 39.35 -21.01
N ASP A 201 -0.20 39.29 -22.34
CA ASP A 201 -1.14 38.38 -23.01
C ASP A 201 -0.52 36.96 -23.11
N LEU A 202 -0.61 36.21 -22.01
CA LEU A 202 -0.13 34.81 -21.96
C LEU A 202 -1.26 33.87 -22.30
N GLN A 203 -1.02 32.97 -23.28
CA GLN A 203 -2.01 32.06 -23.80
C GLN A 203 -1.67 30.63 -23.45
N GLN A 204 -2.71 29.81 -23.32
CA GLN A 204 -2.55 28.35 -23.21
C GLN A 204 -2.06 27.81 -24.56
N TYR A 205 -1.01 26.97 -24.54
CA TYR A 205 -0.47 26.35 -25.75
C TYR A 205 -0.76 24.84 -25.84
N SER A 206 -1.28 24.21 -24.73
CA SER A 206 -1.67 22.80 -24.72
C SER A 206 -2.72 22.50 -23.63
N ARG A 207 -3.36 21.32 -23.75
CA ARG A 207 -4.20 20.78 -22.68
C ARG A 207 -3.33 20.27 -21.52
N GLY A 208 -3.90 20.18 -20.31
CA GLY A 208 -3.20 19.68 -19.12
C GLY A 208 -2.32 20.72 -18.42
N MET A 209 -2.26 21.97 -18.89
CA MET A 209 -1.42 23.00 -18.30
C MET A 209 -1.79 23.39 -16.86
N GLY A 210 -3.00 23.05 -16.40
CA GLY A 210 -3.38 23.24 -15.00
C GLY A 210 -2.58 22.41 -14.01
N ALA A 211 -1.90 21.35 -14.49
CA ALA A 211 -1.01 20.53 -13.70
C ALA A 211 0.48 20.89 -13.84
N ILE A 212 0.80 22.09 -14.41
CA ILE A 212 2.20 22.54 -14.47
C ILE A 212 2.74 22.69 -13.04
N GLY A 213 3.89 22.06 -12.77
CA GLY A 213 4.50 21.96 -11.45
C GLY A 213 4.17 20.68 -10.69
N LEU A 214 3.31 19.79 -11.24
CA LEU A 214 3.15 18.45 -10.69
C LEU A 214 4.48 17.71 -10.79
N PRO A 215 5.06 17.22 -9.66
CA PRO A 215 6.40 16.65 -9.67
C PRO A 215 6.46 15.38 -10.54
N GLY A 216 7.56 15.24 -11.29
CA GLY A 216 7.77 14.15 -12.24
C GLY A 216 8.81 13.12 -11.83
N ASP A 217 9.63 13.41 -10.81
CA ASP A 217 10.66 12.50 -10.33
C ASP A 217 10.10 11.35 -9.47
N LEU A 218 10.95 10.36 -9.19
CA LEU A 218 10.57 9.14 -8.48
C LEU A 218 10.78 9.21 -6.96
N SER A 219 11.16 10.37 -6.40
CA SER A 219 11.31 10.52 -4.95
C SER A 219 9.99 10.28 -4.22
N SER A 220 10.09 9.88 -2.96
CA SER A 220 8.92 9.59 -2.14
C SER A 220 7.93 10.76 -2.06
N GLN A 221 8.44 11.96 -1.84
CA GLN A 221 7.65 13.20 -1.74
C GLN A 221 6.92 13.50 -3.06
N SER A 222 7.63 13.41 -4.18
CA SER A 222 7.06 13.64 -5.52
C SER A 222 5.98 12.61 -5.87
N ARG A 223 6.20 11.33 -5.55
CA ARG A 223 5.21 10.28 -5.74
C ARG A 223 3.97 10.50 -4.87
N PHE A 224 4.14 10.95 -3.63
CA PHE A 224 3.02 11.28 -2.74
C PHE A 224 2.13 12.36 -3.35
N VAL A 225 2.73 13.50 -3.75
CA VAL A 225 2.01 14.62 -4.38
C VAL A 225 1.32 14.18 -5.67
N ARG A 226 2.04 13.43 -6.53
CA ARG A 226 1.51 12.97 -7.81
C ARG A 226 0.31 12.03 -7.62
N VAL A 227 0.44 11.00 -6.80
CA VAL A 227 -0.66 10.06 -6.58
C VAL A 227 -1.84 10.74 -5.88
N ALA A 228 -1.59 11.64 -4.92
CA ALA A 228 -2.64 12.43 -4.30
C ALA A 228 -3.43 13.24 -5.35
N PHE A 229 -2.73 13.98 -6.22
CA PHE A 229 -3.37 14.76 -7.28
C PHE A 229 -4.13 13.88 -8.29
N VAL A 230 -3.48 12.82 -8.81
CA VAL A 230 -4.08 11.92 -9.79
C VAL A 230 -5.32 11.25 -9.19
N LYS A 231 -5.20 10.67 -8.00
CA LYS A 231 -6.31 10.00 -7.31
C LYS A 231 -7.50 10.93 -7.06
N MET A 232 -7.23 12.13 -6.52
CA MET A 232 -8.28 13.07 -6.12
C MET A 232 -9.04 13.67 -7.32
N ASN A 233 -8.45 13.62 -8.52
CA ASN A 233 -9.05 14.13 -9.76
C ASN A 233 -9.45 13.00 -10.73
N SER A 234 -9.19 11.74 -10.38
CA SER A 234 -9.58 10.60 -11.20
C SER A 234 -11.09 10.38 -11.21
N VAL A 235 -11.60 10.02 -12.37
CA VAL A 235 -13.00 9.64 -12.58
C VAL A 235 -13.04 8.24 -13.16
N SER A 236 -13.91 7.39 -12.62
CA SER A 236 -14.16 6.03 -13.09
C SER A 236 -15.61 5.88 -13.51
N GLY A 237 -15.89 4.88 -14.36
CA GLY A 237 -17.24 4.37 -14.54
C GLY A 237 -17.70 3.55 -13.32
N ASP A 238 -18.94 3.04 -13.41
CA ASP A 238 -19.63 2.40 -12.27
C ASP A 238 -19.33 0.90 -12.14
N THR A 239 -18.71 0.28 -13.15
CA THR A 239 -18.39 -1.14 -13.12
C THR A 239 -17.09 -1.42 -12.38
N GLU A 240 -16.99 -2.62 -11.81
CA GLU A 240 -15.75 -3.07 -11.16
C GLU A 240 -14.54 -3.03 -12.12
N LYS A 241 -14.74 -3.48 -13.38
CA LYS A 241 -13.65 -3.46 -14.37
C LYS A 241 -13.14 -2.05 -14.63
N GLU A 242 -14.03 -1.06 -14.75
CA GLU A 242 -13.64 0.35 -14.94
C GLU A 242 -12.91 0.88 -13.70
N SER A 243 -13.40 0.57 -12.50
CA SER A 243 -12.79 1.01 -11.25
C SER A 243 -11.41 0.38 -11.02
N VAL A 244 -11.25 -0.92 -11.26
CA VAL A 244 -9.96 -1.63 -11.19
C VAL A 244 -8.99 -1.05 -12.21
N ASN A 245 -9.41 -0.87 -13.46
CA ASN A 245 -8.60 -0.26 -14.51
C ASN A 245 -8.14 1.15 -14.11
N GLN A 246 -9.06 2.00 -13.60
CA GLN A 246 -8.72 3.34 -13.15
C GLN A 246 -7.75 3.32 -11.96
N PHE A 247 -7.89 2.37 -11.05
CA PHE A 247 -6.97 2.23 -9.92
C PHE A 247 -5.54 1.93 -10.38
N PHE A 248 -5.37 1.03 -11.35
CA PHE A 248 -4.06 0.78 -11.94
C PHE A 248 -3.49 2.03 -12.63
N HIS A 249 -4.30 2.81 -13.35
CA HIS A 249 -3.86 4.09 -13.91
C HIS A 249 -3.39 5.09 -12.84
N ILE A 250 -4.02 5.11 -11.67
CA ILE A 250 -3.58 5.96 -10.55
C ILE A 250 -2.17 5.55 -10.11
N LEU A 251 -1.94 4.27 -9.80
CA LEU A 251 -0.65 3.79 -9.31
C LEU A 251 0.43 3.74 -10.40
N ASN A 252 0.09 3.42 -11.65
CA ASN A 252 1.04 3.44 -12.77
C ASN A 252 1.59 4.85 -13.05
N SER A 253 0.97 5.90 -12.51
CA SER A 253 1.51 7.26 -12.58
C SER A 253 2.86 7.41 -11.85
N VAL A 254 3.23 6.44 -11.01
CA VAL A 254 4.46 6.42 -10.19
C VAL A 254 5.24 5.11 -10.32
N ASP A 255 4.99 4.33 -11.36
CA ASP A 255 5.76 3.13 -11.68
C ASP A 255 7.24 3.46 -11.83
N GLN A 256 8.09 2.58 -11.30
CA GLN A 256 9.53 2.72 -11.40
C GLN A 256 10.07 1.84 -12.53
N GLN A 257 10.52 2.48 -13.59
CA GLN A 257 11.06 1.82 -14.77
C GLN A 257 12.54 1.45 -14.54
N ARG A 258 12.93 0.28 -15.03
CA ARG A 258 14.32 -0.18 -14.97
C ARG A 258 15.26 0.84 -15.64
N GLY A 259 16.27 1.26 -14.92
CA GLY A 259 17.25 2.25 -15.36
C GLY A 259 17.01 3.68 -14.83
N CYS A 260 15.81 3.99 -14.30
CA CYS A 260 15.48 5.34 -13.83
C CYS A 260 15.79 5.58 -12.34
N CYS A 261 16.00 4.52 -11.56
CA CYS A 261 16.41 4.60 -10.15
C CYS A 261 17.55 3.60 -9.90
N GLN A 262 18.79 4.07 -9.99
CA GLN A 262 19.99 3.26 -9.78
C GLN A 262 20.43 3.32 -8.32
N LEU A 263 20.75 2.16 -7.76
CA LEU A 263 21.30 2.00 -6.41
C LEU A 263 22.85 2.03 -6.46
N ASP A 264 23.48 2.29 -5.31
CA ASP A 264 24.94 2.36 -5.17
C ASP A 264 25.66 1.07 -5.58
N ASN A 265 24.97 -0.08 -5.50
CA ASN A 265 25.49 -1.39 -5.93
C ASN A 265 25.30 -1.67 -7.43
N GLY A 266 24.85 -0.70 -8.21
CA GLY A 266 24.60 -0.80 -9.66
C GLY A 266 23.31 -1.50 -10.06
N LYS A 267 22.50 -1.99 -9.12
CA LYS A 267 21.15 -2.51 -9.37
C LYS A 267 20.18 -1.36 -9.61
N PHE A 268 19.01 -1.69 -10.12
CA PHE A 268 17.93 -0.74 -10.34
C PHE A 268 16.72 -1.09 -9.47
N GLU A 269 16.13 -0.09 -8.87
CA GLU A 269 14.82 -0.23 -8.26
C GLU A 269 13.75 -0.19 -9.36
N ILE A 270 12.81 -1.13 -9.30
CA ILE A 270 11.68 -1.27 -10.23
C ILE A 270 10.39 -1.54 -9.46
N THR A 271 9.25 -1.25 -10.06
CA THR A 271 7.97 -1.68 -9.51
C THR A 271 7.78 -3.18 -9.74
N ILE A 272 8.10 -4.01 -8.74
CA ILE A 272 8.01 -5.47 -8.82
C ILE A 272 6.59 -5.93 -9.08
N TYR A 273 5.63 -5.34 -8.35
CA TYR A 273 4.21 -5.54 -8.58
C TYR A 273 3.41 -4.29 -8.22
N THR A 274 2.24 -4.18 -8.84
CA THR A 274 1.18 -3.26 -8.43
C THR A 274 -0.04 -4.06 -8.03
N SER A 275 -0.60 -3.79 -6.85
CA SER A 275 -1.82 -4.44 -6.37
C SER A 275 -3.03 -3.51 -6.40
N CYS A 276 -4.21 -4.10 -6.52
CA CYS A 276 -5.51 -3.46 -6.40
C CYS A 276 -6.48 -4.45 -5.74
N CYS A 277 -6.87 -4.21 -4.50
CA CYS A 277 -7.87 -5.02 -3.82
C CYS A 277 -9.24 -4.37 -3.97
N ASN A 278 -10.25 -5.11 -4.46
CA ASN A 278 -11.64 -4.75 -4.21
C ASN A 278 -11.99 -5.22 -2.79
N ALA A 279 -11.84 -4.33 -1.82
CA ALA A 279 -12.03 -4.65 -0.41
C ALA A 279 -13.51 -4.92 -0.06
N THR A 280 -14.44 -4.40 -0.85
CA THR A 280 -15.87 -4.67 -0.69
C THR A 280 -16.24 -6.12 -1.04
N LYS A 281 -15.50 -6.71 -2.02
CA LYS A 281 -15.78 -8.05 -2.55
C LYS A 281 -14.74 -9.11 -2.17
N GLY A 282 -13.64 -8.73 -1.51
CA GLY A 282 -12.59 -9.67 -1.16
C GLY A 282 -11.80 -10.20 -2.36
N ILE A 283 -11.56 -9.38 -3.39
CA ILE A 283 -10.81 -9.77 -4.59
C ILE A 283 -9.49 -9.01 -4.64
N TYR A 284 -8.40 -9.75 -4.80
CA TYR A 284 -7.05 -9.21 -4.93
C TYR A 284 -6.62 -9.26 -6.39
N TYR A 285 -6.44 -8.11 -7.03
CA TYR A 285 -5.91 -7.94 -8.39
C TYR A 285 -4.45 -7.51 -8.34
N TYR A 286 -3.66 -7.90 -9.34
CA TYR A 286 -2.27 -7.50 -9.48
C TYR A 286 -1.79 -7.47 -10.92
N THR A 287 -0.72 -6.71 -11.14
CA THR A 287 0.20 -6.78 -12.28
C THR A 287 1.62 -6.95 -11.76
N THR A 288 2.55 -7.46 -12.58
CA THR A 288 3.97 -7.51 -12.24
C THR A 288 4.78 -6.69 -13.24
N TYR A 289 6.06 -6.43 -12.94
CA TYR A 289 6.93 -5.72 -13.88
C TYR A 289 7.01 -6.41 -15.24
N ASP A 290 7.03 -7.73 -15.25
CA ASP A 290 7.19 -8.55 -16.45
C ASP A 290 5.84 -9.03 -17.03
N ASN A 291 4.69 -8.66 -16.45
CA ASN A 291 3.36 -8.97 -16.96
C ASN A 291 2.35 -7.87 -16.66
N HIS A 292 1.91 -7.16 -17.70
CA HIS A 292 0.92 -6.08 -17.61
C HIS A 292 -0.53 -6.58 -17.56
N GLN A 293 -0.77 -7.88 -17.81
CA GLN A 293 -2.12 -8.45 -17.72
C GLN A 293 -2.60 -8.42 -16.27
N ILE A 294 -3.72 -7.75 -16.01
CA ILE A 294 -4.34 -7.76 -14.68
C ILE A 294 -4.83 -9.18 -14.39
N SER A 295 -4.30 -9.77 -13.34
CA SER A 295 -4.69 -11.06 -12.78
C SER A 295 -5.40 -10.86 -11.45
N GLY A 296 -6.28 -11.78 -11.03
CA GLY A 296 -7.03 -11.60 -9.79
C GLY A 296 -7.41 -12.90 -9.12
N ILE A 297 -7.44 -12.90 -7.78
CA ILE A 297 -7.89 -13.98 -6.93
C ILE A 297 -9.07 -13.50 -6.08
N ASP A 298 -10.19 -14.20 -6.17
CA ASP A 298 -11.38 -13.97 -5.36
C ASP A 298 -11.32 -14.90 -4.14
N MET A 299 -11.07 -14.34 -2.95
CA MET A 299 -10.92 -15.15 -1.74
C MET A 299 -12.19 -15.95 -1.39
N HIS A 300 -13.37 -15.47 -1.78
CA HIS A 300 -14.64 -16.14 -1.50
C HIS A 300 -14.91 -17.37 -2.37
N LYS A 301 -14.06 -17.63 -3.38
CA LYS A 301 -14.08 -18.87 -4.16
C LYS A 301 -13.26 -19.99 -3.53
N GLU A 302 -12.54 -19.67 -2.45
CA GLU A 302 -11.67 -20.59 -1.75
C GLU A 302 -12.31 -21.12 -0.44
N ASN A 303 -11.76 -22.21 0.09
CA ASN A 303 -12.18 -22.74 1.39
C ASN A 303 -11.63 -21.85 2.52
N LEU A 304 -12.37 -20.82 2.89
CA LEU A 304 -11.97 -19.90 3.96
C LEU A 304 -12.01 -20.52 5.38
N ASP A 305 -12.48 -21.73 5.53
CA ASP A 305 -12.46 -22.47 6.80
C ASP A 305 -11.36 -23.53 6.87
N SER A 306 -10.42 -23.51 5.90
CA SER A 306 -9.22 -24.36 5.93
C SER A 306 -8.32 -24.02 7.14
N THR A 307 -7.48 -24.99 7.51
CA THR A 307 -6.40 -24.84 8.52
C THR A 307 -5.03 -24.61 7.88
N GLU A 308 -4.96 -24.58 6.55
CA GLU A 308 -3.73 -24.41 5.79
C GLU A 308 -3.79 -23.16 4.91
N LEU A 309 -2.63 -22.53 4.67
CA LEU A 309 -2.52 -21.40 3.75
C LEU A 309 -2.88 -21.82 2.33
N ILE A 310 -3.57 -20.96 1.59
CA ILE A 310 -3.84 -21.12 0.17
C ILE A 310 -2.96 -20.13 -0.58
N ARG A 311 -2.15 -20.62 -1.53
CA ARG A 311 -1.04 -19.87 -2.12
C ARG A 311 -1.14 -19.89 -3.65
N TYR A 312 -0.85 -18.75 -4.28
CA TYR A 312 -0.84 -18.58 -5.73
C TYR A 312 0.45 -17.89 -6.16
N GLU A 313 1.23 -18.59 -6.97
CA GLU A 313 2.40 -17.99 -7.62
C GLU A 313 1.96 -16.86 -8.57
N LEU A 314 2.79 -15.82 -8.66
CA LEU A 314 2.51 -14.70 -9.57
C LEU A 314 2.73 -15.13 -11.02
N ILE A 315 1.82 -14.71 -11.90
CA ILE A 315 1.99 -14.82 -13.34
C ILE A 315 2.98 -13.73 -13.77
N LYS A 316 4.16 -14.16 -14.24
CA LYS A 316 5.26 -13.24 -14.58
C LYS A 316 5.51 -13.12 -16.09
N ASP A 317 5.00 -14.08 -16.88
CA ASP A 317 5.19 -14.05 -18.33
C ASP A 317 4.24 -13.05 -18.99
N GLU A 318 4.79 -12.11 -19.76
CA GLU A 318 4.03 -11.08 -20.47
C GLU A 318 3.02 -11.70 -21.46
N GLN A 319 1.79 -11.24 -21.38
CA GLN A 319 0.69 -11.71 -22.20
C GLN A 319 0.46 -10.78 -23.40
N ILE A 320 1.22 -11.02 -24.50
CA ILE A 320 1.10 -10.23 -25.72
C ILE A 320 0.11 -10.92 -26.66
N LYS A 321 -1.04 -10.29 -26.93
CA LYS A 321 -2.03 -10.77 -27.90
C LYS A 321 -1.74 -10.20 -29.27
N ILE A 322 -1.32 -11.05 -30.20
CA ILE A 322 -1.26 -10.70 -31.62
C ILE A 322 -2.66 -10.77 -32.21
N GLN A 323 -3.10 -9.75 -32.95
CA GLN A 323 -4.48 -9.63 -33.45
C GLN A 323 -4.68 -10.12 -34.88
N ASN A 324 -3.62 -10.39 -35.64
CA ASN A 324 -3.65 -10.87 -36.99
C ASN A 324 -3.09 -12.28 -37.13
#